data_8f4d8929b3ca2402b46c71fe537adf9d
#
_entry.id   8f4d8929b3ca2402b46c71fe537adf9d
#
_cell.length_a   1.000
_cell.length_b   1.000
_cell.length_c   1.000
_cell.angle_alpha   90.00
_cell.angle_beta   90.00
_cell.angle_gamma   90.00
#
_symmetry.space_group_name_H-M   'P 1'
#
loop_
_entity.id
_entity.type
_entity.pdbx_description
1 polymer ?
#
loop_
_entity_poly.entity_id
_entity_poly.type
_entity_poly.pdbx_seq_one_letter_code
_entity_poly.pdbx_strand_id
1 'polypeptide(L)'
;MTSTHTHIAAQEQYVAVLQTLRYFEFFEHALYGEEVYKYLTIKSTRDQLSAALNHLRKTGKIVSKDGLYALDKAHIELRLKHIKRNEKMMKAAKRVGAFIHCFPFVRGVYLSGSLSKHGVTGKDDDLDFFIITKAGRVWAAKLLLIAFKKIVLLNSEKYFCINLLMSEEELVLNKKNIYIATEVASLVALTNEPLLQSFLAANPWVQTQFPNLEFTSQRERLKWFKPLEATIEIIGGRALERKAHRLFTTHVERQRKASGYYDNSEGVSAYFPNSVEKQLLAYLAQKSDNYE
;
A
#
# COMPACT_ATOMS: atom_id res chain seq x y z
N MET A 1 -38.16 -14.36 -16.21
CA MET A 1 -36.67 -14.36 -16.35
C MET A 1 -35.95 -13.17 -15.68
N THR A 2 -36.53 -11.97 -15.64
CA THR A 2 -35.92 -10.77 -15.02
C THR A 2 -35.71 -10.86 -13.49
N SER A 3 -36.64 -11.49 -12.75
CA SER A 3 -36.55 -11.59 -11.27
C SER A 3 -35.40 -12.46 -10.77
N THR A 4 -35.12 -13.56 -11.46
CA THR A 4 -34.06 -14.51 -11.08
C THR A 4 -32.67 -13.91 -11.30
N HIS A 5 -32.45 -13.17 -12.42
CA HIS A 5 -31.18 -12.49 -12.69
C HIS A 5 -30.89 -11.36 -11.69
N THR A 6 -31.93 -10.61 -11.27
CA THR A 6 -31.79 -9.56 -10.26
C THR A 6 -31.43 -10.13 -8.89
N HIS A 7 -31.97 -11.29 -8.56
CA HIS A 7 -31.69 -11.97 -7.28
C HIS A 7 -30.27 -12.52 -7.22
N ILE A 8 -29.78 -13.12 -8.31
CA ILE A 8 -28.40 -13.63 -8.42
C ILE A 8 -27.39 -12.47 -8.30
N ALA A 9 -27.59 -11.37 -9.04
CA ALA A 9 -26.72 -10.21 -8.97
C ALA A 9 -26.68 -9.56 -7.57
N ALA A 10 -27.82 -9.56 -6.86
CA ALA A 10 -27.86 -9.08 -5.47
C ALA A 10 -27.06 -9.99 -4.52
N GLN A 11 -27.15 -11.31 -4.69
CA GLN A 11 -26.42 -12.27 -3.87
C GLN A 11 -24.90 -12.16 -4.11
N GLU A 12 -24.47 -12.03 -5.36
CA GLU A 12 -23.05 -11.78 -5.68
C GLU A 12 -22.53 -10.50 -5.01
N GLN A 13 -23.36 -9.45 -5.00
CA GLN A 13 -23.02 -8.19 -4.33
C GLN A 13 -22.85 -8.37 -2.82
N TYR A 14 -23.74 -9.15 -2.17
CA TYR A 14 -23.63 -9.43 -0.73
C TYR A 14 -22.36 -10.20 -0.40
N VAL A 15 -22.04 -11.22 -1.18
CA VAL A 15 -20.83 -12.02 -1.03
C VAL A 15 -19.59 -11.15 -1.19
N ALA A 16 -19.53 -10.30 -2.22
CA ALA A 16 -18.39 -9.41 -2.47
C ALA A 16 -18.17 -8.42 -1.31
N VAL A 17 -19.25 -7.86 -0.75
CA VAL A 17 -19.16 -6.97 0.43
C VAL A 17 -18.63 -7.73 1.64
N LEU A 18 -19.14 -8.93 1.92
CA LEU A 18 -18.69 -9.75 3.05
C LEU A 18 -17.22 -10.16 2.89
N GLN A 19 -16.79 -10.54 1.67
CA GLN A 19 -15.39 -10.86 1.38
C GLN A 19 -14.46 -9.67 1.60
N THR A 20 -14.88 -8.46 1.15
CA THR A 20 -14.14 -7.22 1.38
C THR A 20 -14.00 -6.94 2.87
N LEU A 21 -15.10 -6.97 3.63
CA LEU A 21 -15.04 -6.72 5.08
C LEU A 21 -14.22 -7.79 5.82
N ARG A 22 -14.26 -9.05 5.36
CA ARG A 22 -13.47 -10.15 5.93
C ARG A 22 -11.97 -10.00 5.69
N TYR A 23 -11.58 -9.49 4.53
CA TYR A 23 -10.18 -9.16 4.29
C TYR A 23 -9.65 -8.17 5.35
N PHE A 24 -10.44 -7.12 5.65
CA PHE A 24 -10.03 -6.10 6.61
C PHE A 24 -10.26 -6.51 8.08
N GLU A 25 -11.14 -7.47 8.34
CA GLU A 25 -11.30 -8.11 9.65
C GLU A 25 -9.99 -8.73 10.16
N PHE A 26 -9.22 -9.37 9.27
CA PHE A 26 -7.90 -9.91 9.61
C PHE A 26 -6.96 -8.85 10.22
N PHE A 27 -7.15 -7.60 9.86
CA PHE A 27 -6.39 -6.45 10.37
C PHE A 27 -7.17 -5.66 11.44
N GLU A 28 -8.25 -6.21 11.97
CA GLU A 28 -9.13 -5.55 12.97
C GLU A 28 -9.60 -4.16 12.50
N HIS A 29 -9.87 -4.01 11.19
CA HIS A 29 -10.09 -2.72 10.56
C HIS A 29 -11.49 -2.58 9.98
N ALA A 30 -12.26 -1.57 10.44
CA ALA A 30 -13.54 -1.19 9.87
C ALA A 30 -13.36 -0.26 8.67
N LEU A 31 -14.26 -0.28 7.70
CA LEU A 31 -14.19 0.51 6.46
C LEU A 31 -15.34 1.53 6.36
N TYR A 32 -15.05 2.70 5.82
CA TYR A 32 -16.10 3.59 5.31
C TYR A 32 -16.72 3.03 4.03
N GLY A 33 -17.95 3.44 3.69
CA GLY A 33 -18.64 2.97 2.49
C GLY A 33 -17.83 3.14 1.20
N GLU A 34 -17.13 4.28 1.02
CA GLU A 34 -16.25 4.51 -0.13
C GLU A 34 -15.01 3.60 -0.14
N GLU A 35 -14.50 3.21 1.03
CA GLU A 35 -13.42 2.23 1.11
C GLU A 35 -13.93 0.83 0.75
N VAL A 36 -15.14 0.46 1.20
CA VAL A 36 -15.77 -0.81 0.75
C VAL A 36 -15.94 -0.78 -0.77
N TYR A 37 -16.48 0.31 -1.34
CA TYR A 37 -16.65 0.45 -2.79
C TYR A 37 -15.35 0.24 -3.56
N LYS A 38 -14.29 0.90 -3.11
CA LYS A 38 -12.95 0.83 -3.69
C LYS A 38 -12.39 -0.60 -3.74
N TYR A 39 -12.59 -1.39 -2.69
CA TYR A 39 -12.02 -2.73 -2.54
C TYR A 39 -12.97 -3.86 -2.92
N LEU A 40 -14.16 -3.56 -3.49
CA LEU A 40 -15.01 -4.61 -4.06
C LEU A 40 -14.31 -5.31 -5.22
N THR A 41 -14.39 -6.65 -5.22
CA THR A 41 -13.83 -7.50 -6.28
C THR A 41 -14.72 -7.63 -7.51
N ILE A 42 -15.91 -7.03 -7.48
CA ILE A 42 -16.86 -6.97 -8.60
C ILE A 42 -17.15 -5.52 -8.97
N LYS A 43 -17.50 -5.29 -10.24
CA LYS A 43 -17.98 -3.97 -10.68
C LYS A 43 -19.34 -3.68 -10.05
N SER A 44 -19.49 -2.49 -9.48
CA SER A 44 -20.71 -2.07 -8.78
C SER A 44 -20.97 -0.57 -9.00
N THR A 45 -22.20 -0.15 -8.70
CA THR A 45 -22.51 1.26 -8.49
C THR A 45 -22.59 1.58 -6.99
N ARG A 46 -22.50 2.87 -6.64
CA ARG A 46 -22.66 3.29 -5.24
C ARG A 46 -24.04 2.97 -4.68
N ASP A 47 -25.09 3.01 -5.52
CA ASP A 47 -26.45 2.65 -5.14
C ASP A 47 -26.59 1.16 -4.85
N GLN A 48 -26.00 0.30 -5.69
CA GLN A 48 -25.98 -1.14 -5.47
C GLN A 48 -25.24 -1.49 -4.17
N LEU A 49 -24.09 -0.88 -3.94
CA LEU A 49 -23.36 -1.04 -2.68
C LEU A 49 -24.18 -0.57 -1.47
N SER A 50 -24.80 0.61 -1.55
CA SER A 50 -25.64 1.14 -0.47
C SER A 50 -26.80 0.21 -0.14
N ALA A 51 -27.47 -0.33 -1.16
CA ALA A 51 -28.54 -1.33 -0.99
C ALA A 51 -28.03 -2.60 -0.31
N ALA A 52 -26.84 -3.12 -0.73
CA ALA A 52 -26.23 -4.31 -0.17
C ALA A 52 -25.83 -4.10 1.29
N LEU A 53 -25.17 -2.99 1.62
CA LEU A 53 -24.78 -2.64 2.99
C LEU A 53 -26.00 -2.53 3.92
N ASN A 54 -27.08 -1.88 3.44
CA ASN A 54 -28.32 -1.77 4.19
C ASN A 54 -29.00 -3.13 4.44
N HIS A 55 -29.01 -4.00 3.42
CA HIS A 55 -29.55 -5.36 3.56
C HIS A 55 -28.75 -6.16 4.57
N LEU A 56 -27.42 -6.23 4.43
CA LEU A 56 -26.54 -6.99 5.31
C LEU A 56 -26.60 -6.48 6.77
N ARG A 57 -26.74 -5.16 6.97
CA ARG A 57 -26.96 -4.59 8.30
C ARG A 57 -28.31 -5.00 8.89
N LYS A 58 -29.39 -4.94 8.11
CA LYS A 58 -30.74 -5.35 8.58
C LYS A 58 -30.81 -6.84 8.93
N THR A 59 -30.07 -7.66 8.21
CA THR A 59 -30.00 -9.13 8.48
C THR A 59 -28.97 -9.50 9.55
N GLY A 60 -28.31 -8.51 10.16
CA GLY A 60 -27.32 -8.75 11.25
C GLY A 60 -26.02 -9.36 10.78
N LYS A 61 -25.76 -9.43 9.48
CA LYS A 61 -24.51 -9.98 8.91
C LYS A 61 -23.32 -9.02 9.08
N ILE A 62 -23.59 -7.72 9.17
CA ILE A 62 -22.60 -6.68 9.41
C ILE A 62 -23.10 -5.67 10.44
N VAL A 63 -22.18 -4.96 11.06
CA VAL A 63 -22.47 -3.84 11.96
C VAL A 63 -22.03 -2.52 11.31
N SER A 64 -22.70 -1.41 11.69
CA SER A 64 -22.31 -0.09 11.21
C SER A 64 -22.52 0.98 12.27
N LYS A 65 -21.63 1.98 12.27
CA LYS A 65 -21.71 3.20 13.10
C LYS A 65 -20.90 4.31 12.43
N ASP A 66 -21.44 5.51 12.38
CA ASP A 66 -20.76 6.72 11.88
C ASP A 66 -20.21 6.55 10.43
N GLY A 67 -20.94 5.83 9.57
CA GLY A 67 -20.55 5.54 8.18
C GLY A 67 -19.49 4.44 8.04
N LEU A 68 -19.03 3.86 9.16
CA LEU A 68 -18.14 2.70 9.19
C LEU A 68 -18.94 1.39 9.17
N TYR A 69 -18.37 0.38 8.53
CA TYR A 69 -18.91 -0.97 8.40
C TYR A 69 -17.85 -1.99 8.79
N ALA A 70 -18.25 -3.03 9.50
CA ALA A 70 -17.38 -4.14 9.91
C ALA A 70 -18.19 -5.40 10.16
N LEU A 71 -17.51 -6.55 10.30
CA LEU A 71 -18.11 -7.79 10.78
C LEU A 71 -18.22 -7.80 12.33
N ASP A 72 -17.29 -7.13 13.00
CA ASP A 72 -17.28 -6.96 14.46
C ASP A 72 -17.34 -5.48 14.85
N LYS A 73 -18.17 -5.17 15.85
CA LYS A 73 -18.32 -3.81 16.42
C LYS A 73 -17.03 -3.29 17.05
N ALA A 74 -16.22 -4.16 17.62
CA ALA A 74 -14.94 -3.80 18.22
C ALA A 74 -14.00 -3.09 17.22
N HIS A 75 -14.00 -3.51 15.95
CA HIS A 75 -13.18 -2.89 14.90
C HIS A 75 -13.62 -1.45 14.59
N ILE A 76 -14.93 -1.17 14.66
CA ILE A 76 -15.45 0.20 14.51
C ILE A 76 -14.98 1.07 15.69
N GLU A 77 -15.11 0.58 16.90
CA GLU A 77 -14.69 1.29 18.11
C GLU A 77 -13.19 1.56 18.11
N LEU A 78 -12.39 0.57 17.69
CA LEU A 78 -10.95 0.69 17.54
C LEU A 78 -10.59 1.79 16.52
N ARG A 79 -11.21 1.78 15.34
CA ARG A 79 -10.96 2.80 14.30
C ARG A 79 -11.35 4.20 14.77
N LEU A 80 -12.54 4.37 15.36
CA LEU A 80 -13.00 5.66 15.89
C LEU A 80 -12.05 6.21 16.96
N LYS A 81 -11.55 5.36 17.86
CA LYS A 81 -10.57 5.73 18.88
C LYS A 81 -9.28 6.29 18.30
N HIS A 82 -8.88 5.84 17.11
CA HIS A 82 -7.59 6.17 16.52
C HIS A 82 -7.63 7.20 15.37
N ILE A 83 -8.79 7.76 15.01
CA ILE A 83 -8.94 8.76 13.93
C ILE A 83 -7.94 9.91 14.08
N LYS A 84 -7.94 10.60 15.21
CA LYS A 84 -7.05 11.76 15.47
C LYS A 84 -5.57 11.40 15.36
N ARG A 85 -5.22 10.17 15.76
CA ARG A 85 -3.86 9.67 15.64
C ARG A 85 -3.47 9.45 14.17
N ASN A 86 -4.32 8.78 13.40
CA ASN A 86 -4.11 8.57 11.96
C ASN A 86 -3.96 9.90 11.22
N GLU A 87 -4.79 10.91 11.51
CA GLU A 87 -4.67 12.25 10.93
C GLU A 87 -3.32 12.92 11.28
N LYS A 88 -2.88 12.81 12.53
CA LYS A 88 -1.58 13.37 12.96
C LYS A 88 -0.43 12.67 12.24
N MET A 89 -0.48 11.34 12.14
CA MET A 89 0.54 10.56 11.45
C MET A 89 0.54 10.83 9.95
N MET A 90 -0.62 11.00 9.32
CA MET A 90 -0.73 11.41 7.91
C MET A 90 -0.07 12.77 7.65
N LYS A 91 -0.24 13.75 8.55
CA LYS A 91 0.46 15.05 8.46
C LYS A 91 1.98 14.87 8.58
N ALA A 92 2.44 13.98 9.48
CA ALA A 92 3.86 13.67 9.60
C ALA A 92 4.39 12.97 8.34
N ALA A 93 3.66 11.98 7.80
CA ALA A 93 4.02 11.28 6.58
C ALA A 93 4.19 12.21 5.38
N LYS A 94 3.30 13.21 5.23
CA LYS A 94 3.43 14.24 4.17
C LYS A 94 4.73 15.03 4.29
N ARG A 95 5.11 15.44 5.51
CA ARG A 95 6.35 16.20 5.75
C ARG A 95 7.60 15.34 5.50
N VAL A 96 7.59 14.12 6.02
CA VAL A 96 8.70 13.16 5.84
C VAL A 96 8.81 12.76 4.37
N GLY A 97 7.70 12.50 3.68
CA GLY A 97 7.69 12.18 2.25
C GLY A 97 8.25 13.32 1.38
N ALA A 98 7.87 14.59 1.67
CA ALA A 98 8.44 15.74 1.00
C ALA A 98 9.97 15.86 1.24
N PHE A 99 10.43 15.57 2.46
CA PHE A 99 11.85 15.53 2.81
C PHE A 99 12.59 14.40 2.06
N ILE A 100 12.04 13.18 2.04
CA ILE A 100 12.61 12.04 1.29
C ILE A 100 12.72 12.39 -0.21
N HIS A 101 11.75 13.11 -0.75
CA HIS A 101 11.78 13.53 -2.16
C HIS A 101 12.97 14.43 -2.51
N CYS A 102 13.53 15.17 -1.54
CA CYS A 102 14.72 16.00 -1.76
C CYS A 102 16.02 15.19 -1.95
N PHE A 103 16.04 13.92 -1.61
CA PHE A 103 17.23 13.09 -1.78
C PHE A 103 17.58 12.88 -3.26
N PRO A 104 18.89 12.82 -3.58
CA PRO A 104 19.35 12.48 -4.93
C PRO A 104 18.70 11.17 -5.39
N PHE A 105 18.36 11.13 -6.69
CA PHE A 105 17.78 10.00 -7.39
C PHE A 105 16.34 9.62 -6.99
N VAL A 106 15.72 10.20 -5.98
CA VAL A 106 14.30 9.99 -5.66
C VAL A 106 13.44 10.72 -6.70
N ARG A 107 12.43 10.05 -7.26
CA ARG A 107 11.49 10.60 -8.27
C ARG A 107 10.07 10.69 -7.75
N GLY A 108 9.65 9.77 -6.88
CA GLY A 108 8.33 9.77 -6.26
C GLY A 108 8.37 9.10 -4.90
N VAL A 109 7.53 9.58 -3.98
CA VAL A 109 7.38 9.03 -2.63
C VAL A 109 5.91 8.81 -2.35
N TYR A 110 5.56 7.61 -1.95
CA TYR A 110 4.19 7.17 -1.68
C TYR A 110 4.12 6.53 -0.31
N LEU A 111 3.04 6.80 0.40
CA LEU A 111 2.75 6.14 1.66
C LEU A 111 2.12 4.78 1.39
N SER A 112 2.61 3.75 2.05
CA SER A 112 2.11 2.38 2.03
C SER A 112 1.77 1.90 3.45
N GLY A 113 1.56 0.60 3.64
CA GLY A 113 1.35 -0.01 4.95
C GLY A 113 0.02 0.36 5.62
N SER A 114 -0.02 0.24 6.95
CA SER A 114 -1.24 0.42 7.75
C SER A 114 -1.80 1.85 7.66
N LEU A 115 -0.94 2.86 7.70
CA LEU A 115 -1.37 4.26 7.69
C LEU A 115 -2.04 4.66 6.37
N SER A 116 -1.63 4.08 5.23
CA SER A 116 -2.27 4.37 3.93
C SER A 116 -3.74 3.96 3.88
N LYS A 117 -4.13 3.02 4.74
CA LYS A 117 -5.49 2.51 4.96
C LYS A 117 -6.16 3.11 6.20
N HIS A 118 -5.55 4.11 6.85
CA HIS A 118 -5.99 4.65 8.15
C HIS A 118 -6.11 3.58 9.25
N GLY A 119 -5.30 2.54 9.19
CA GLY A 119 -5.33 1.37 10.07
C GLY A 119 -4.33 1.39 11.23
N VAL A 120 -3.71 2.54 11.52
CA VAL A 120 -2.77 2.67 12.65
C VAL A 120 -3.50 2.58 13.98
N THR A 121 -3.14 1.59 14.80
CA THR A 121 -3.73 1.35 16.13
C THR A 121 -2.66 1.28 17.24
N GLY A 122 -1.43 0.88 16.92
CA GLY A 122 -0.32 0.70 17.83
C GLY A 122 0.48 1.98 18.10
N LYS A 123 1.21 2.02 19.22
CA LYS A 123 2.15 3.12 19.52
C LYS A 123 3.42 3.03 18.67
N ASP A 124 3.74 1.84 18.23
CA ASP A 124 4.99 1.49 17.52
C ASP A 124 4.78 1.35 16.00
N ASP A 125 3.60 1.77 15.50
CA ASP A 125 3.34 1.79 14.06
C ASP A 125 4.27 2.76 13.34
N ASP A 126 4.90 2.29 12.27
CA ASP A 126 5.87 2.99 11.46
C ASP A 126 5.23 3.77 10.30
N LEU A 127 5.99 4.69 9.72
CA LEU A 127 5.66 5.30 8.44
C LEU A 127 6.34 4.50 7.32
N ASP A 128 5.54 3.76 6.57
CA ASP A 128 6.02 2.92 5.47
C ASP A 128 6.01 3.67 4.14
N PHE A 129 7.17 3.72 3.48
CA PHE A 129 7.31 4.41 2.21
C PHE A 129 7.63 3.45 1.07
N PHE A 130 6.90 3.63 -0.03
CA PHE A 130 7.25 3.16 -1.35
C PHE A 130 7.89 4.32 -2.13
N ILE A 131 9.06 4.08 -2.70
CA ILE A 131 9.85 5.11 -3.37
C ILE A 131 10.16 4.68 -4.81
N ILE A 132 9.87 5.53 -5.77
CA ILE A 132 10.32 5.36 -7.14
C ILE A 132 11.55 6.25 -7.36
N THR A 133 12.59 5.68 -7.95
CA THR A 133 13.90 6.29 -8.14
C THR A 133 14.18 6.51 -9.62
N LYS A 134 15.18 7.35 -9.90
CA LYS A 134 15.75 7.52 -11.23
C LYS A 134 16.24 6.18 -11.79
N ALA A 135 16.10 6.00 -13.09
CA ALA A 135 16.61 4.87 -13.85
C ALA A 135 18.06 4.51 -13.47
N GLY A 136 18.29 3.23 -13.13
CA GLY A 136 19.60 2.70 -12.74
C GLY A 136 20.21 3.36 -11.51
N ARG A 137 19.40 3.83 -10.53
CA ARG A 137 19.87 4.50 -9.30
C ARG A 137 19.15 4.02 -8.03
N VAL A 138 18.55 2.86 -8.06
CA VAL A 138 17.82 2.28 -6.90
C VAL A 138 18.73 2.09 -5.69
N TRP A 139 19.90 1.51 -5.91
CA TRP A 139 20.82 1.16 -4.84
C TRP A 139 21.59 2.36 -4.31
N ALA A 140 21.95 3.30 -5.18
CA ALA A 140 22.53 4.58 -4.76
C ALA A 140 21.55 5.39 -3.91
N ALA A 141 20.28 5.50 -4.34
CA ALA A 141 19.24 6.15 -3.55
C ALA A 141 19.04 5.45 -2.20
N LYS A 142 18.96 4.10 -2.19
CA LYS A 142 18.85 3.30 -0.97
C LYS A 142 19.99 3.56 -0.02
N LEU A 143 21.23 3.57 -0.52
CA LEU A 143 22.42 3.82 0.30
C LEU A 143 22.37 5.18 0.97
N LEU A 144 22.02 6.24 0.23
CA LEU A 144 21.92 7.60 0.77
C LEU A 144 20.82 7.70 1.84
N LEU A 145 19.66 7.12 1.60
CA LEU A 145 18.53 7.12 2.53
C LEU A 145 18.86 6.34 3.81
N ILE A 146 19.50 5.17 3.69
CA ILE A 146 19.91 4.37 4.87
C ILE A 146 21.05 5.05 5.62
N ALA A 147 22.01 5.65 4.93
CA ALA A 147 23.07 6.42 5.59
C ALA A 147 22.50 7.57 6.41
N PHE A 148 21.55 8.31 5.84
CA PHE A 148 20.83 9.36 6.58
C PHE A 148 20.08 8.79 7.79
N LYS A 149 19.31 7.69 7.61
CA LYS A 149 18.59 7.04 8.71
C LYS A 149 19.54 6.66 9.85
N LYS A 150 20.69 6.06 9.54
CA LYS A 150 21.67 5.64 10.55
C LYS A 150 22.36 6.80 11.25
N ILE A 151 22.78 7.83 10.51
CA ILE A 151 23.59 8.93 11.03
C ILE A 151 22.72 9.97 11.76
N VAL A 152 21.59 10.33 11.16
CA VAL A 152 20.76 11.46 11.64
C VAL A 152 19.61 10.98 12.53
N LEU A 153 18.97 9.86 12.18
CA LEU A 153 17.82 9.32 12.92
C LEU A 153 18.20 8.22 13.92
N LEU A 154 19.50 8.00 14.16
CA LEU A 154 20.03 6.96 15.06
C LEU A 154 19.36 5.59 14.83
N ASN A 155 19.11 5.28 13.56
CA ASN A 155 18.44 4.06 13.08
C ASN A 155 16.97 3.90 13.54
N SER A 156 16.29 4.98 13.90
CA SER A 156 14.85 4.93 14.23
C SER A 156 14.03 4.51 13.01
N GLU A 157 13.16 3.52 13.15
CA GLU A 157 12.25 3.05 12.10
C GLU A 157 10.93 3.83 12.09
N LYS A 158 10.50 4.32 13.24
CA LYS A 158 9.21 4.94 13.50
C LYS A 158 8.72 5.97 12.46
N TYR A 159 9.63 6.75 11.88
CA TYR A 159 9.27 7.80 10.91
C TYR A 159 9.95 7.61 9.55
N PHE A 160 10.65 6.49 9.34
CA PHE A 160 11.47 6.31 8.15
C PHE A 160 11.68 4.83 7.81
N CYS A 161 10.56 4.13 7.54
CA CYS A 161 10.60 2.76 7.06
C CYS A 161 10.48 2.75 5.53
N ILE A 162 11.46 2.15 4.84
CA ILE A 162 11.46 2.05 3.38
C ILE A 162 11.19 0.60 3.03
N ASN A 163 9.96 0.29 2.61
CA ASN A 163 9.55 -1.08 2.30
C ASN A 163 9.87 -1.48 0.87
N LEU A 164 9.75 -0.53 -0.06
CA LEU A 164 9.93 -0.80 -1.48
C LEU A 164 10.62 0.38 -2.17
N LEU A 165 11.69 0.09 -2.92
CA LEU A 165 12.25 1.00 -3.91
C LEU A 165 12.21 0.35 -5.29
N MET A 166 11.80 1.11 -6.30
CA MET A 166 11.76 0.67 -7.70
C MET A 166 12.38 1.73 -8.61
N SER A 167 12.95 1.28 -9.72
CA SER A 167 13.34 2.16 -10.83
C SER A 167 12.11 2.68 -11.56
N GLU A 168 12.13 3.93 -12.03
CA GLU A 168 11.08 4.47 -12.91
C GLU A 168 10.96 3.73 -14.25
N GLU A 169 11.93 2.89 -14.60
CA GLU A 169 11.91 2.01 -15.77
C GLU A 169 11.36 0.61 -15.50
N GLU A 170 11.33 0.18 -14.24
CA GLU A 170 10.90 -1.16 -13.84
C GLU A 170 9.71 -1.10 -12.88
N LEU A 171 8.54 -0.67 -13.41
CA LEU A 171 7.35 -0.42 -12.61
C LEU A 171 6.41 -1.64 -12.48
N VAL A 172 6.73 -2.76 -13.13
CA VAL A 172 5.89 -3.97 -13.11
C VAL A 172 6.16 -4.81 -11.88
N LEU A 173 5.10 -5.19 -11.16
CA LEU A 173 5.17 -6.10 -10.03
C LEU A 173 5.06 -7.56 -10.50
N ASN A 174 6.03 -8.40 -10.12
CA ASN A 174 6.05 -9.82 -10.47
C ASN A 174 5.07 -10.65 -9.62
N LYS A 175 4.85 -10.26 -8.37
CA LYS A 175 3.97 -10.96 -7.45
C LYS A 175 2.56 -10.39 -7.51
N LYS A 176 1.57 -11.27 -7.76
CA LYS A 176 0.16 -10.88 -7.97
C LYS A 176 -0.74 -11.71 -7.07
N ASN A 177 -1.37 -11.09 -6.09
CA ASN A 177 -2.43 -11.66 -5.25
C ASN A 177 -3.23 -10.54 -4.58
N ILE A 178 -4.30 -10.90 -3.87
CA ILE A 178 -5.20 -9.93 -3.23
C ILE A 178 -4.47 -9.04 -2.19
N TYR A 179 -3.46 -9.55 -1.48
CA TYR A 179 -2.68 -8.78 -0.53
C TYR A 179 -1.90 -7.66 -1.23
N ILE A 180 -1.12 -8.01 -2.27
CA ILE A 180 -0.35 -7.03 -3.05
C ILE A 180 -1.28 -6.05 -3.78
N ALA A 181 -2.42 -6.54 -4.34
CA ALA A 181 -3.42 -5.67 -4.95
C ALA A 181 -3.93 -4.62 -3.95
N THR A 182 -4.23 -5.01 -2.71
CA THR A 182 -4.70 -4.09 -1.67
C THR A 182 -3.61 -3.09 -1.27
N GLU A 183 -2.36 -3.53 -1.11
CA GLU A 183 -1.23 -2.63 -0.84
C GLU A 183 -1.07 -1.57 -1.94
N VAL A 184 -1.12 -1.98 -3.21
CA VAL A 184 -1.03 -1.07 -4.36
C VAL A 184 -2.24 -0.14 -4.43
N ALA A 185 -3.45 -0.67 -4.27
CA ALA A 185 -4.67 0.12 -4.30
C ALA A 185 -4.73 1.15 -3.15
N SER A 186 -4.07 0.88 -2.03
CA SER A 186 -4.04 1.78 -0.87
C SER A 186 -2.95 2.85 -0.92
N LEU A 187 -2.05 2.84 -1.89
CA LEU A 187 -0.97 3.84 -1.99
C LEU A 187 -1.52 5.27 -2.00
N VAL A 188 -0.90 6.13 -1.19
CA VAL A 188 -1.21 7.56 -1.14
C VAL A 188 -0.02 8.34 -1.69
N ALA A 189 -0.24 9.12 -2.74
CA ALA A 189 0.80 9.99 -3.28
C ALA A 189 1.15 11.09 -2.29
N LEU A 190 2.42 11.11 -1.86
CA LEU A 190 2.98 12.21 -1.08
C LEU A 190 3.70 13.20 -1.99
N THR A 191 4.31 12.70 -3.08
CA THR A 191 4.95 13.51 -4.12
C THR A 191 4.78 12.83 -5.48
N ASN A 192 4.85 13.61 -6.58
CA ASN A 192 4.85 13.13 -7.97
C ASN A 192 3.73 12.11 -8.28
N GLU A 193 2.49 12.54 -8.12
CA GLU A 193 1.30 11.73 -8.41
C GLU A 193 1.27 11.17 -9.86
N PRO A 194 1.66 11.91 -10.92
CA PRO A 194 1.71 11.35 -12.27
C PRO A 194 2.59 10.10 -12.41
N LEU A 195 3.66 9.99 -11.63
CA LEU A 195 4.51 8.80 -11.64
C LEU A 195 3.83 7.61 -10.93
N LEU A 196 2.99 7.87 -9.89
CA LEU A 196 2.11 6.84 -9.32
C LEU A 196 1.13 6.32 -10.37
N GLN A 197 0.54 7.19 -11.18
CA GLN A 197 -0.36 6.79 -12.27
C GLN A 197 0.38 5.90 -13.29
N SER A 198 1.63 6.22 -13.63
CA SER A 198 2.45 5.39 -14.50
C SER A 198 2.70 4.00 -13.90
N PHE A 199 2.95 3.93 -12.59
CA PHE A 199 3.09 2.66 -11.86
C PHE A 199 1.80 1.84 -11.88
N LEU A 200 0.65 2.48 -11.65
CA LEU A 200 -0.65 1.82 -11.68
C LEU A 200 -0.99 1.33 -13.10
N ALA A 201 -0.70 2.13 -14.13
CA ALA A 201 -0.88 1.76 -15.53
C ALA A 201 0.00 0.56 -15.95
N ALA A 202 1.20 0.42 -15.36
CA ALA A 202 2.08 -0.73 -15.55
C ALA A 202 1.57 -2.00 -14.84
N ASN A 203 0.58 -1.87 -13.93
CA ASN A 203 0.00 -2.96 -13.15
C ASN A 203 -1.53 -3.05 -13.30
N PRO A 204 -2.07 -3.22 -14.53
CA PRO A 204 -3.52 -3.18 -14.79
C PRO A 204 -4.29 -4.31 -14.08
N TRP A 205 -3.60 -5.38 -13.70
CA TRP A 205 -4.17 -6.48 -12.93
C TRP A 205 -4.76 -6.04 -11.57
N VAL A 206 -4.27 -4.93 -11.00
CA VAL A 206 -4.83 -4.35 -9.75
C VAL A 206 -6.24 -3.83 -9.99
N GLN A 207 -6.48 -3.18 -11.14
CA GLN A 207 -7.81 -2.72 -11.52
C GLN A 207 -8.75 -3.88 -11.90
N THR A 208 -8.20 -4.96 -12.44
CA THR A 208 -8.98 -6.20 -12.63
C THR A 208 -9.42 -6.79 -11.29
N GLN A 209 -8.55 -6.74 -10.27
CA GLN A 209 -8.88 -7.19 -8.92
C GLN A 209 -9.89 -6.29 -8.21
N PHE A 210 -9.79 -4.96 -8.41
CA PHE A 210 -10.65 -3.95 -7.82
C PHE A 210 -11.25 -3.04 -8.92
N PRO A 211 -12.31 -3.50 -9.63
CA PRO A 211 -12.82 -2.81 -10.81
C PRO A 211 -13.47 -1.45 -10.52
N ASN A 212 -13.72 -1.11 -9.26
CA ASN A 212 -14.25 0.20 -8.86
C ASN A 212 -13.14 1.18 -8.42
N LEU A 213 -11.88 0.76 -8.48
CA LEU A 213 -10.75 1.63 -8.15
C LEU A 213 -10.65 2.77 -9.16
N GLU A 214 -10.80 3.99 -8.68
CA GLU A 214 -10.67 5.21 -9.46
C GLU A 214 -9.26 5.79 -9.26
N PHE A 215 -8.55 5.99 -10.37
CA PHE A 215 -7.26 6.66 -10.35
C PHE A 215 -7.47 8.12 -10.74
N THR A 216 -7.45 9.01 -9.77
CA THR A 216 -7.55 10.45 -10.02
C THR A 216 -6.15 11.06 -10.15
N SER A 217 -5.83 11.53 -11.35
CA SER A 217 -4.62 12.34 -11.56
C SER A 217 -4.98 13.81 -11.35
N GLN A 218 -4.40 14.46 -10.36
CA GLN A 218 -4.68 15.86 -10.07
C GLN A 218 -3.48 16.76 -9.84
N ARG A 219 -2.22 16.34 -9.97
CA ARG A 219 -1.10 17.21 -9.66
C ARG A 219 0.04 17.12 -10.67
N GLU A 220 0.55 18.30 -11.03
CA GLU A 220 1.72 18.47 -11.88
C GLU A 220 3.00 17.86 -11.26
N ARG A 221 3.93 17.48 -12.15
CA ARG A 221 5.28 17.07 -11.75
C ARG A 221 5.95 18.25 -11.04
N LEU A 222 6.24 18.09 -9.76
CA LEU A 222 7.13 18.99 -9.04
C LEU A 222 8.54 18.84 -9.62
N LYS A 223 8.98 19.84 -10.41
CA LYS A 223 10.36 19.93 -10.89
C LYS A 223 11.24 20.41 -9.74
N TRP A 224 11.93 19.49 -9.10
CA TRP A 224 12.90 19.84 -8.07
C TRP A 224 14.29 19.92 -8.68
N PHE A 225 14.95 21.05 -8.47
CA PHE A 225 16.36 21.19 -8.79
C PHE A 225 17.18 20.45 -7.73
N LYS A 226 17.94 19.43 -8.14
CA LYS A 226 18.75 18.58 -7.27
C LYS A 226 20.24 18.74 -7.60
N PRO A 227 20.90 19.81 -7.14
CA PRO A 227 22.32 20.06 -7.49
C PRO A 227 23.25 18.96 -7.03
N LEU A 228 22.98 18.39 -5.84
CA LEU A 228 23.74 17.25 -5.29
C LEU A 228 23.64 16.00 -6.17
N GLU A 229 22.50 15.75 -6.79
CA GLU A 229 22.34 14.63 -7.74
C GLU A 229 23.26 14.79 -8.95
N ALA A 230 23.28 15.98 -9.55
CA ALA A 230 24.16 16.26 -10.70
C ALA A 230 25.64 16.07 -10.34
N THR A 231 26.03 16.56 -9.17
CA THR A 231 27.41 16.39 -8.68
C THR A 231 27.78 14.91 -8.48
N ILE A 232 26.90 14.11 -7.86
CA ILE A 232 27.15 12.68 -7.66
C ILE A 232 27.22 11.94 -9.01
N GLU A 233 26.37 12.28 -9.97
CA GLU A 233 26.41 11.68 -11.31
C GLU A 233 27.75 11.92 -12.00
N ILE A 234 28.27 13.15 -11.95
CA ILE A 234 29.54 13.52 -12.56
C ILE A 234 30.74 12.79 -11.89
N ILE A 235 30.75 12.73 -10.56
CA ILE A 235 31.88 12.15 -9.79
C ILE A 235 31.92 10.62 -9.90
N GLY A 236 30.77 9.95 -10.12
CA GLY A 236 30.78 8.49 -10.22
C GLY A 236 29.48 7.81 -9.85
N GLY A 237 28.35 8.34 -10.24
CA GLY A 237 27.01 7.80 -9.93
C GLY A 237 26.86 6.32 -10.28
N ARG A 238 27.41 5.86 -11.42
CA ARG A 238 27.39 4.43 -11.81
C ARG A 238 28.27 3.56 -10.91
N ALA A 239 29.40 4.08 -10.42
CA ALA A 239 30.27 3.33 -9.51
C ALA A 239 29.62 3.21 -8.11
N LEU A 240 28.94 4.28 -7.67
CA LEU A 240 28.17 4.28 -6.44
C LEU A 240 27.04 3.25 -6.50
N GLU A 241 26.28 3.20 -7.59
CA GLU A 241 25.21 2.23 -7.80
C GLU A 241 25.71 0.79 -7.70
N ARG A 242 26.76 0.45 -8.43
CA ARG A 242 27.36 -0.90 -8.40
C ARG A 242 27.89 -1.29 -7.02
N LYS A 243 28.57 -0.37 -6.32
CA LYS A 243 29.05 -0.63 -4.95
C LYS A 243 27.91 -0.82 -3.97
N ALA A 244 26.89 0.03 -4.04
CA ALA A 244 25.71 -0.07 -3.19
C ALA A 244 24.97 -1.39 -3.44
N HIS A 245 24.72 -1.75 -4.71
CA HIS A 245 24.09 -3.03 -5.06
C HIS A 245 24.83 -4.22 -4.45
N ARG A 246 26.16 -4.31 -4.60
CA ARG A 246 26.98 -5.37 -4.01
C ARG A 246 26.85 -5.42 -2.49
N LEU A 247 26.92 -4.28 -1.81
CA LEU A 247 26.81 -4.20 -0.35
C LEU A 247 25.46 -4.77 0.15
N PHE A 248 24.37 -4.38 -0.49
CA PHE A 248 23.04 -4.80 -0.07
C PHE A 248 22.73 -6.25 -0.45
N THR A 249 23.13 -6.72 -1.62
CA THR A 249 22.93 -8.13 -2.02
C THR A 249 23.71 -9.08 -1.13
N THR A 250 24.98 -8.79 -0.82
CA THR A 250 25.78 -9.59 0.10
C THR A 250 25.19 -9.60 1.52
N HIS A 251 24.64 -8.47 1.97
CA HIS A 251 24.01 -8.40 3.29
C HIS A 251 22.71 -9.22 3.34
N VAL A 252 21.87 -9.12 2.31
CA VAL A 252 20.61 -9.88 2.18
C VAL A 252 20.88 -11.38 2.08
N GLU A 253 21.89 -11.80 1.33
CA GLU A 253 22.26 -13.22 1.26
C GLU A 253 22.66 -13.79 2.63
N ARG A 254 23.31 -13.00 3.48
CA ARG A 254 23.60 -13.38 4.88
C ARG A 254 22.34 -13.44 5.74
N GLN A 255 21.32 -12.59 5.48
CA GLN A 255 20.06 -12.56 6.23
C GLN A 255 18.97 -13.48 5.65
N ARG A 256 19.12 -14.07 4.47
CA ARG A 256 18.16 -15.00 3.83
C ARG A 256 17.75 -16.19 4.71
N LYS A 257 18.43 -16.40 5.82
CA LYS A 257 18.03 -17.37 6.86
C LYS A 257 16.90 -16.87 7.77
N ALA A 258 16.54 -15.60 7.72
CA ALA A 258 15.41 -15.02 8.44
C ALA A 258 14.21 -14.83 7.51
N SER A 259 13.02 -15.20 7.96
CA SER A 259 11.75 -15.28 7.26
C SER A 259 11.35 -14.00 6.50
N GLY A 260 11.48 -13.96 5.17
CA GLY A 260 10.97 -12.86 4.33
C GLY A 260 11.21 -13.10 2.82
N TYR A 261 10.38 -12.52 1.96
CA TYR A 261 10.63 -12.45 0.53
C TYR A 261 11.38 -11.14 0.24
N TYR A 262 12.53 -11.28 -0.40
CA TYR A 262 13.33 -10.15 -0.88
C TYR A 262 13.37 -10.20 -2.40
N ASP A 263 12.97 -9.12 -3.06
CA ASP A 263 13.27 -8.88 -4.46
C ASP A 263 14.38 -7.83 -4.53
N ASN A 264 15.56 -8.25 -4.94
CA ASN A 264 16.74 -7.40 -5.06
C ASN A 264 17.33 -7.57 -6.47
N SER A 265 16.53 -7.28 -7.48
CA SER A 265 17.00 -7.13 -8.86
C SER A 265 17.76 -5.81 -9.03
N GLU A 266 18.32 -5.56 -10.22
CA GLU A 266 19.01 -4.29 -10.49
C GLU A 266 18.10 -3.08 -10.32
N GLY A 267 16.82 -3.22 -10.67
CA GLY A 267 15.82 -2.13 -10.65
C GLY A 267 14.84 -2.17 -9.48
N VAL A 268 14.92 -3.17 -8.59
CA VAL A 268 13.97 -3.32 -7.47
C VAL A 268 14.69 -3.70 -6.20
N SER A 269 14.34 -3.04 -5.11
CA SER A 269 14.70 -3.43 -3.76
C SER A 269 13.45 -3.45 -2.89
N ALA A 270 12.93 -4.66 -2.65
CA ALA A 270 11.72 -4.89 -1.88
C ALA A 270 11.97 -5.85 -0.71
N TYR A 271 11.34 -5.56 0.41
CA TYR A 271 11.19 -6.48 1.53
C TYR A 271 9.72 -6.67 1.85
N PHE A 272 9.22 -7.86 1.66
CA PHE A 272 7.87 -8.25 2.04
C PHE A 272 7.94 -9.30 3.14
N PRO A 273 7.50 -9.01 4.37
CA PRO A 273 7.42 -10.01 5.42
C PRO A 273 6.40 -11.09 4.98
N ASN A 274 6.90 -12.28 4.64
CA ASN A 274 6.07 -13.41 4.18
C ASN A 274 5.04 -13.87 5.23
N SER A 275 5.22 -13.51 6.49
CA SER A 275 4.36 -13.97 7.59
C SER A 275 2.93 -13.42 7.46
N VAL A 276 2.77 -12.12 7.28
CA VAL A 276 1.44 -11.46 7.25
C VAL A 276 0.65 -11.89 6.01
N GLU A 277 1.28 -11.88 4.84
CA GLU A 277 0.63 -12.32 3.59
C GLU A 277 0.18 -13.79 3.67
N LYS A 278 1.06 -14.69 4.11
CA LYS A 278 0.72 -16.12 4.24
C LYS A 278 -0.40 -16.34 5.27
N GLN A 279 -0.36 -15.65 6.40
CA GLN A 279 -1.39 -15.73 7.43
C GLN A 279 -2.74 -15.22 6.91
N LEU A 280 -2.75 -14.08 6.20
CA LEU A 280 -3.95 -13.53 5.58
C LEU A 280 -4.54 -14.50 4.55
N LEU A 281 -3.72 -15.01 3.62
CA LEU A 281 -4.21 -15.93 2.59
C LEU A 281 -4.75 -17.23 3.19
N ALA A 282 -4.10 -17.76 4.23
CA ALA A 282 -4.59 -18.93 4.97
C ALA A 282 -5.91 -18.61 5.71
N TYR A 283 -6.00 -17.44 6.35
CA TYR A 283 -7.23 -16.99 7.01
C TYR A 283 -8.39 -16.86 6.01
N LEU A 284 -8.18 -16.26 4.85
CA LEU A 284 -9.21 -16.11 3.83
C LEU A 284 -9.65 -17.47 3.26
N ALA A 285 -8.72 -18.41 3.05
CA ALA A 285 -9.04 -19.76 2.59
C ALA A 285 -9.92 -20.52 3.60
N GLN A 286 -9.63 -20.45 4.90
CA GLN A 286 -10.43 -21.11 5.94
C GLN A 286 -11.85 -20.51 6.08
N LYS A 287 -12.02 -19.26 5.71
CA LYS A 287 -13.31 -18.54 5.87
C LYS A 287 -14.13 -18.53 4.57
N SER A 288 -13.59 -18.98 3.44
CA SER A 288 -14.31 -19.07 2.15
C SER A 288 -15.49 -20.04 2.20
N ASP A 289 -15.42 -21.09 3.03
CA ASP A 289 -16.44 -22.15 3.12
C ASP A 289 -17.72 -21.71 3.88
N ASN A 290 -17.78 -20.50 4.42
CA ASN A 290 -18.89 -20.01 5.26
C ASN A 290 -19.83 -19.01 4.53
N TYR A 291 -19.90 -19.04 3.21
CA TYR A 291 -20.80 -18.16 2.42
C TYR A 291 -22.09 -18.85 1.94
N GLU A 292 -22.29 -20.14 2.28
CA GLU A 292 -23.54 -20.87 2.00
C GLU A 292 -24.66 -20.59 3.02
#